data_8ce10c6cd16c552e6163d7f0d6da902b
#
_entry.id   8ce10c6cd16c552e6163d7f0d6da902b
#
_cell.length_a   1.000
_cell.length_b   1.000
_cell.length_c   1.000
_cell.angle_alpha   90.00
_cell.angle_beta   90.00
_cell.angle_gamma   90.00
#
_symmetry.space_group_name_H-M   'P 1'
#
loop_
_entity.id
_entity.type
_entity.pdbx_description
1 polymer ?
#
loop_
_entity_poly.entity_id
_entity_poly.type
_entity_poly.pdbx_seq_one_letter_code
_entity_poly.pdbx_strand_id
1 'polypeptide(L)'
;TGKVEELLISERKKSPLLFVLIDSEVSQIDSAVKLAKDVEQIGAASILVGGSSATDQMEMAEVVKNLKSAVNIPIILFPGNITGVVPQADAILFSSLMNSENPYYITQAQALGAPNVLKFGLEPLPTSYLVIGEGTSAWFVGNVRGIPFDKPKIAAAYSLAAQFFGMRFVYLEAGSGAKTNVTPEMVATVRKVFQGFLIVGGGIRDSQTAKSLTDAGADALVIGTLLEDSKNLEKLTEIAKAIKN
;
A
#
# COMPACT_ATOMS: atom_id res chain seq x y z
N THR A 1 15.75 10.40 1.80
CA THR A 1 15.19 9.30 2.59
C THR A 1 14.98 9.76 4.01
N GLY A 2 13.86 9.43 4.60
CA GLY A 2 13.58 9.67 6.01
C GLY A 2 13.64 8.37 6.80
N LYS A 3 13.26 8.44 8.08
CA LYS A 3 13.40 7.33 9.03
C LYS A 3 12.54 6.11 8.68
N VAL A 4 11.32 6.33 8.14
CA VAL A 4 10.42 5.22 7.78
C VAL A 4 10.95 4.49 6.56
N GLU A 5 11.36 5.22 5.52
CA GLU A 5 11.96 4.62 4.33
C GLU A 5 13.24 3.83 4.66
N GLU A 6 14.12 4.40 5.48
CA GLU A 6 15.35 3.72 5.92
C GLU A 6 15.05 2.43 6.69
N LEU A 7 14.04 2.46 7.58
CA LEU A 7 13.57 1.28 8.30
C LEU A 7 13.06 0.21 7.33
N LEU A 8 12.17 0.57 6.39
CA LEU A 8 11.61 -0.36 5.43
C LEU A 8 12.70 -1.01 4.56
N ILE A 9 13.64 -0.21 4.06
CA ILE A 9 14.78 -0.72 3.27
C ILE A 9 15.66 -1.65 4.12
N SER A 10 15.91 -1.31 5.38
CA SER A 10 16.70 -2.14 6.29
C SER A 10 16.04 -3.48 6.59
N GLU A 11 14.75 -3.46 6.94
CA GLU A 11 13.99 -4.69 7.24
C GLU A 11 13.83 -5.57 5.99
N ARG A 12 13.63 -4.96 4.81
CA ARG A 12 13.55 -5.70 3.55
C ARG A 12 14.81 -6.48 3.20
N LYS A 13 15.98 -6.04 3.65
CA LYS A 13 17.24 -6.79 3.47
C LYS A 13 17.24 -8.16 4.18
N LYS A 14 16.40 -8.32 5.22
CA LYS A 14 16.27 -9.56 5.98
C LYS A 14 15.26 -10.50 5.32
N SER A 15 14.13 -9.98 4.89
CA SER A 15 13.05 -10.73 4.23
C SER A 15 12.06 -9.78 3.56
N PRO A 16 11.20 -10.26 2.64
CA PRO A 16 10.05 -9.48 2.18
C PRO A 16 9.15 -9.04 3.34
N LEU A 17 8.47 -7.92 3.18
CA LEU A 17 7.70 -7.28 4.24
C LEU A 17 6.19 -7.52 4.05
N LEU A 18 5.49 -7.58 5.16
CA LEU A 18 4.03 -7.57 5.21
C LEU A 18 3.56 -6.17 5.63
N PHE A 19 2.76 -5.52 4.80
CA PHE A 19 2.01 -4.33 5.13
C PHE A 19 0.54 -4.71 5.29
N VAL A 20 -0.10 -4.18 6.32
CA VAL A 20 -1.51 -4.45 6.57
C VAL A 20 -2.29 -3.16 6.37
N LEU A 21 -3.28 -3.20 5.48
CA LEU A 21 -4.17 -2.07 5.24
C LEU A 21 -5.37 -2.16 6.19
N ILE A 22 -5.52 -1.13 7.02
CA ILE A 22 -6.70 -0.90 7.85
C ILE A 22 -7.51 0.22 7.19
N ASP A 23 -8.75 -0.08 6.84
CA ASP A 23 -9.67 0.91 6.29
C ASP A 23 -10.10 1.88 7.40
N SER A 24 -10.12 3.18 7.08
CA SER A 24 -10.55 4.22 8.01
C SER A 24 -12.07 4.24 8.28
N GLU A 25 -12.85 3.49 7.50
CA GLU A 25 -14.28 3.28 7.72
C GLU A 25 -14.60 2.24 8.82
N VAL A 26 -13.59 1.70 9.50
CA VAL A 26 -13.83 0.79 10.63
C VAL A 26 -14.56 1.55 11.73
N SER A 27 -15.86 1.29 11.85
CA SER A 27 -16.81 1.99 12.72
C SER A 27 -16.54 1.84 14.23
N GLN A 28 -15.50 1.11 14.62
CA GLN A 28 -15.12 0.88 16.01
C GLN A 28 -13.59 0.99 16.16
N ILE A 29 -13.15 2.10 16.73
CA ILE A 29 -11.72 2.38 17.01
C ILE A 29 -11.09 1.24 17.83
N ASP A 30 -11.79 0.69 18.81
CA ASP A 30 -11.29 -0.41 19.63
C ASP A 30 -10.97 -1.67 18.82
N SER A 31 -11.79 -1.97 17.81
CA SER A 31 -11.54 -3.10 16.89
C SER A 31 -10.32 -2.86 16.03
N ALA A 32 -10.14 -1.64 15.52
CA ALA A 32 -8.96 -1.24 14.74
C ALA A 32 -7.67 -1.32 15.59
N VAL A 33 -7.73 -0.86 16.83
CA VAL A 33 -6.60 -0.90 17.78
C VAL A 33 -6.25 -2.35 18.14
N LYS A 34 -7.25 -3.20 18.41
CA LYS A 34 -7.02 -4.63 18.65
C LYS A 34 -6.35 -5.28 17.44
N LEU A 35 -6.91 -5.06 16.25
CA LEU A 35 -6.35 -5.58 15.01
C LEU A 35 -4.90 -5.11 14.79
N ALA A 36 -4.61 -3.84 15.04
CA ALA A 36 -3.27 -3.29 14.91
C ALA A 36 -2.25 -4.02 15.80
N LYS A 37 -2.61 -4.31 17.06
CA LYS A 37 -1.77 -5.09 17.97
C LYS A 37 -1.56 -6.52 17.48
N ASP A 38 -2.62 -7.16 17.01
CA ASP A 38 -2.56 -8.53 16.50
C ASP A 38 -1.64 -8.61 15.27
N VAL A 39 -1.73 -7.67 14.33
CA VAL A 39 -0.89 -7.66 13.13
C VAL A 39 0.57 -7.30 13.42
N GLU A 40 0.84 -6.44 14.40
CA GLU A 40 2.20 -6.19 14.89
C GLU A 40 2.82 -7.47 15.46
N GLN A 41 2.07 -8.24 16.28
CA GLN A 41 2.52 -9.53 16.83
C GLN A 41 2.77 -10.58 15.74
N ILE A 42 1.99 -10.59 14.67
CA ILE A 42 2.21 -11.45 13.50
C ILE A 42 3.49 -11.07 12.75
N GLY A 43 4.01 -9.87 12.97
CA GLY A 43 5.24 -9.37 12.38
C GLY A 43 5.02 -8.58 11.10
N ALA A 44 3.90 -7.84 11.00
CA ALA A 44 3.73 -6.79 10.00
C ALA A 44 4.82 -5.72 10.18
N ALA A 45 5.34 -5.21 9.08
CA ALA A 45 6.38 -4.18 9.08
C ALA A 45 5.80 -2.77 9.16
N SER A 46 4.56 -2.58 8.73
CA SER A 46 3.82 -1.32 8.85
C SER A 46 2.31 -1.54 8.73
N ILE A 47 1.56 -0.56 9.21
CA ILE A 47 0.12 -0.45 8.97
C ILE A 47 -0.10 0.69 7.98
N LEU A 48 -0.78 0.40 6.87
CA LEU A 48 -1.32 1.41 5.99
C LEU A 48 -2.71 1.80 6.49
N VAL A 49 -3.01 3.10 6.53
CA VAL A 49 -4.33 3.61 6.91
C VAL A 49 -4.91 4.43 5.78
N GLY A 50 -6.08 4.07 5.32
CA GLY A 50 -6.76 4.74 4.23
C GLY A 50 -7.74 3.83 3.53
N GLY A 51 -8.18 4.24 2.37
CA GLY A 51 -9.11 3.53 1.52
C GLY A 51 -9.65 4.45 0.44
N SER A 52 -10.21 3.88 -0.62
CA SER A 52 -10.79 4.66 -1.73
C SER A 52 -12.09 5.38 -1.36
N SER A 53 -12.73 4.99 -0.27
CA SER A 53 -14.02 5.49 0.22
C SER A 53 -13.92 6.41 1.45
N ALA A 54 -12.73 6.53 2.07
CA ALA A 54 -12.52 7.37 3.25
C ALA A 54 -12.77 8.86 2.95
N THR A 55 -13.83 9.41 3.50
CA THR A 55 -14.28 10.79 3.23
C THR A 55 -14.18 11.70 4.46
N ASP A 56 -14.22 11.17 5.68
CA ASP A 56 -14.17 11.95 6.91
C ASP A 56 -12.74 12.08 7.44
N GLN A 57 -12.20 13.30 7.33
CA GLN A 57 -10.84 13.62 7.81
C GLN A 57 -10.70 13.53 9.32
N MET A 58 -11.74 13.87 10.07
CA MET A 58 -11.67 13.87 11.53
C MET A 58 -11.71 12.44 12.09
N GLU A 59 -12.56 11.60 11.51
CA GLU A 59 -12.61 10.19 11.85
C GLU A 59 -11.26 9.51 11.57
N MET A 60 -10.70 9.75 10.38
CA MET A 60 -9.38 9.23 10.03
C MET A 60 -8.27 9.70 10.98
N ALA A 61 -8.29 10.98 11.37
CA ALA A 61 -7.30 11.50 12.32
C ALA A 61 -7.40 10.83 13.71
N GLU A 62 -8.62 10.55 14.18
CA GLU A 62 -8.83 9.85 15.45
C GLU A 62 -8.39 8.39 15.36
N VAL A 63 -8.69 7.69 14.28
CA VAL A 63 -8.21 6.32 14.03
C VAL A 63 -6.68 6.28 14.04
N VAL A 64 -6.02 7.13 13.25
CA VAL A 64 -4.54 7.20 13.18
C VAL A 64 -3.91 7.46 14.54
N LYS A 65 -4.47 8.40 15.33
CA LYS A 65 -3.99 8.74 16.67
C LYS A 65 -4.06 7.53 17.61
N ASN A 66 -5.17 6.79 17.60
CA ASN A 66 -5.34 5.60 18.43
C ASN A 66 -4.42 4.47 18.02
N LEU A 67 -4.28 4.21 16.72
CA LEU A 67 -3.34 3.21 16.19
C LEU A 67 -1.90 3.56 16.59
N LYS A 68 -1.49 4.82 16.42
CA LYS A 68 -0.14 5.28 16.78
C LYS A 68 0.20 5.10 18.24
N SER A 69 -0.80 5.21 19.11
CA SER A 69 -0.64 4.98 20.57
C SER A 69 -0.58 3.49 20.94
N ALA A 70 -1.01 2.60 20.05
CA ALA A 70 -1.22 1.18 20.33
C ALA A 70 -0.10 0.28 19.83
N VAL A 71 0.66 0.71 18.80
CA VAL A 71 1.72 -0.08 18.16
C VAL A 71 3.01 0.71 17.97
N ASN A 72 4.13 0.00 17.79
CA ASN A 72 5.45 0.59 17.57
C ASN A 72 5.86 0.60 16.08
N ILE A 73 5.22 -0.24 15.25
CA ILE A 73 5.48 -0.24 13.81
C ILE A 73 4.95 1.03 13.15
N PRO A 74 5.54 1.49 12.04
CA PRO A 74 5.12 2.70 11.36
C PRO A 74 3.66 2.67 10.92
N ILE A 75 2.96 3.78 11.14
CA ILE A 75 1.66 4.07 10.56
C ILE A 75 1.87 4.94 9.33
N ILE A 76 1.49 4.43 8.17
CA ILE A 76 1.68 5.08 6.87
C ILE A 76 0.32 5.41 6.27
N LEU A 77 0.07 6.66 5.97
CA LEU A 77 -1.17 7.06 5.29
C LEU A 77 -1.18 6.54 3.85
N PHE A 78 -2.30 5.97 3.46
CA PHE A 78 -2.60 5.57 2.08
C PHE A 78 -3.91 6.22 1.62
N PRO A 79 -3.91 7.56 1.44
CA PRO A 79 -5.14 8.31 1.21
C PRO A 79 -5.67 8.13 -0.21
N GLY A 80 -6.97 7.93 -0.33
CA GLY A 80 -7.67 7.98 -1.62
C GLY A 80 -7.88 9.42 -2.11
N ASN A 81 -7.77 10.43 -1.22
CA ASN A 81 -7.93 11.84 -1.55
C ASN A 81 -7.20 12.74 -0.53
N ILE A 82 -7.17 14.06 -0.76
CA ILE A 82 -6.55 15.07 0.12
C ILE A 82 -7.13 15.06 1.55
N THR A 83 -8.40 14.70 1.72
CA THR A 83 -9.04 14.53 3.03
C THR A 83 -8.39 13.46 3.89
N GLY A 84 -7.69 12.51 3.30
CA GLY A 84 -6.95 11.48 4.01
C GLY A 84 -5.55 11.92 4.48
N VAL A 85 -5.16 13.19 4.30
CA VAL A 85 -3.91 13.72 4.83
C VAL A 85 -4.16 14.26 6.24
N VAL A 86 -3.79 13.47 7.26
CA VAL A 86 -4.02 13.77 8.67
C VAL A 86 -2.70 13.75 9.45
N PRO A 87 -2.62 14.48 10.59
CA PRO A 87 -1.43 14.44 11.45
C PRO A 87 -1.30 13.08 12.16
N GLN A 88 -0.24 12.93 12.96
CA GLN A 88 0.11 11.81 13.85
C GLN A 88 0.60 10.52 13.17
N ALA A 89 0.44 10.34 11.88
CA ALA A 89 1.10 9.24 11.17
C ALA A 89 2.62 9.49 11.04
N ASP A 90 3.36 8.44 10.74
CA ASP A 90 4.82 8.52 10.54
C ASP A 90 5.18 8.95 9.12
N ALA A 91 4.43 8.45 8.15
CA ALA A 91 4.69 8.67 6.73
C ALA A 91 3.39 8.68 5.92
N ILE A 92 3.52 9.00 4.65
CA ILE A 92 2.45 8.92 3.67
C ILE A 92 2.98 8.31 2.37
N LEU A 93 2.26 7.36 1.78
CA LEU A 93 2.45 7.00 0.39
C LEU A 93 2.07 8.23 -0.45
N PHE A 94 3.07 9.05 -0.77
CA PHE A 94 2.87 10.24 -1.61
C PHE A 94 2.75 9.78 -3.06
N SER A 95 1.58 9.25 -3.37
CA SER A 95 1.34 8.45 -4.56
C SER A 95 0.81 9.28 -5.73
N SER A 96 1.40 9.08 -6.91
CA SER A 96 0.84 9.47 -8.19
C SER A 96 0.19 8.26 -8.85
N LEU A 97 -1.08 8.34 -9.19
CA LEU A 97 -1.81 7.32 -9.95
C LEU A 97 -1.43 7.47 -11.43
N MET A 98 -0.27 6.92 -11.79
CA MET A 98 0.39 7.25 -13.07
C MET A 98 -0.36 6.74 -14.31
N ASN A 99 -1.23 5.73 -14.18
CA ASN A 99 -2.06 5.25 -15.27
C ASN A 99 -3.51 5.77 -15.21
N SER A 100 -3.76 6.86 -14.45
CA SER A 100 -5.00 7.60 -14.51
C SER A 100 -5.08 8.49 -15.76
N GLU A 101 -6.28 8.67 -16.27
CA GLU A 101 -6.58 9.65 -17.34
C GLU A 101 -7.04 11.01 -16.75
N ASN A 102 -7.16 11.09 -15.43
CA ASN A 102 -7.52 12.32 -14.72
C ASN A 102 -6.28 12.97 -14.08
N PRO A 103 -5.85 14.16 -14.55
CA PRO A 103 -4.70 14.87 -13.98
C PRO A 103 -4.79 15.12 -12.47
N TYR A 104 -6.01 15.13 -11.91
CA TYR A 104 -6.22 15.28 -10.48
C TYR A 104 -5.47 14.21 -9.69
N TYR A 105 -5.58 12.94 -10.09
CA TYR A 105 -4.93 11.82 -9.39
C TYR A 105 -3.45 11.65 -9.75
N ILE A 106 -2.99 12.29 -10.85
CA ILE A 106 -1.59 12.22 -11.26
C ILE A 106 -0.74 13.22 -10.46
N THR A 107 -1.18 14.49 -10.36
CA THR A 107 -0.36 15.56 -9.76
C THR A 107 -1.14 16.60 -8.96
N GLN A 108 -2.42 16.84 -9.25
CA GLN A 108 -3.13 17.98 -8.64
C GLN A 108 -3.46 17.72 -7.16
N ALA A 109 -3.95 16.52 -6.81
CA ALA A 109 -4.21 16.13 -5.42
C ALA A 109 -2.91 16.20 -4.60
N GLN A 110 -1.79 15.77 -5.18
CA GLN A 110 -0.48 15.81 -4.54
C GLN A 110 -0.03 17.26 -4.29
N ALA A 111 -0.20 18.13 -5.28
CA ALA A 111 0.11 19.57 -5.13
C ALA A 111 -0.74 20.24 -4.04
N LEU A 112 -2.03 19.90 -3.96
CA LEU A 112 -2.96 20.41 -2.95
C LEU A 112 -2.64 19.84 -1.55
N GLY A 113 -2.24 18.57 -1.44
CA GLY A 113 -1.93 17.89 -0.17
C GLY A 113 -0.54 18.19 0.38
N ALA A 114 0.45 18.51 -0.48
CA ALA A 114 1.85 18.69 -0.07
C ALA A 114 2.07 19.72 1.05
N PRO A 115 1.40 20.89 1.09
CA PRO A 115 1.54 21.82 2.21
C PRO A 115 1.14 21.21 3.57
N ASN A 116 0.10 20.36 3.61
CA ASN A 116 -0.31 19.66 4.82
C ASN A 116 0.67 18.55 5.20
N VAL A 117 1.20 17.80 4.23
CA VAL A 117 2.26 16.79 4.46
C VAL A 117 3.46 17.45 5.16
N LEU A 118 3.93 18.59 4.64
CA LEU A 118 5.02 19.37 5.24
C LEU A 118 4.65 19.90 6.64
N LYS A 119 3.47 20.51 6.78
CA LYS A 119 3.00 21.10 8.04
C LYS A 119 2.88 20.06 9.15
N PHE A 120 2.41 18.85 8.82
CA PHE A 120 2.24 17.77 9.78
C PHE A 120 3.52 16.97 10.05
N GLY A 121 4.61 17.26 9.32
CA GLY A 121 5.88 16.55 9.46
C GLY A 121 5.83 15.10 9.02
N LEU A 122 4.91 14.75 8.13
CA LEU A 122 4.81 13.40 7.58
C LEU A 122 5.98 13.13 6.64
N GLU A 123 6.58 11.94 6.72
CA GLU A 123 7.58 11.52 5.76
C GLU A 123 6.93 11.14 4.42
N PRO A 124 7.19 11.87 3.30
CA PRO A 124 6.64 11.47 2.02
C PRO A 124 7.44 10.31 1.43
N LEU A 125 6.74 9.23 1.07
CA LEU A 125 7.25 8.09 0.32
C LEU A 125 6.82 8.24 -1.15
N PRO A 126 7.66 8.76 -2.06
CA PRO A 126 7.29 9.04 -3.45
C PRO A 126 6.96 7.74 -4.19
N THR A 127 5.69 7.53 -4.48
CA THR A 127 5.15 6.27 -4.95
C THR A 127 4.47 6.42 -6.31
N SER A 128 4.85 5.61 -7.29
CA SER A 128 4.05 5.36 -8.48
C SER A 128 3.00 4.31 -8.13
N TYR A 129 1.74 4.69 -8.15
CA TYR A 129 0.62 3.77 -7.94
C TYR A 129 0.05 3.37 -9.29
N LEU A 130 0.02 2.07 -9.56
CA LEU A 130 -0.41 1.49 -10.83
C LEU A 130 -1.53 0.48 -10.60
N VAL A 131 -2.71 0.76 -11.12
CA VAL A 131 -3.85 -0.17 -11.06
C VAL A 131 -3.77 -1.15 -12.21
N ILE A 132 -3.79 -2.45 -11.84
CA ILE A 132 -3.74 -3.59 -12.75
C ILE A 132 -5.15 -4.17 -12.88
N GLY A 133 -5.63 -4.34 -14.11
CA GLY A 133 -6.99 -4.78 -14.37
C GLY A 133 -8.01 -3.65 -14.25
N GLU A 134 -9.28 -4.03 -14.21
CA GLU A 134 -10.43 -3.15 -14.22
C GLU A 134 -11.51 -3.60 -13.22
N GLY A 135 -12.54 -2.79 -13.00
CA GLY A 135 -13.74 -3.16 -12.24
C GLY A 135 -13.59 -3.05 -10.72
N THR A 136 -12.53 -2.41 -10.21
CA THR A 136 -12.33 -2.15 -8.77
C THR A 136 -12.64 -0.69 -8.42
N SER A 137 -12.82 -0.40 -7.12
CA SER A 137 -13.07 0.98 -6.67
C SER A 137 -11.93 1.93 -7.07
N ALA A 138 -10.68 1.48 -6.91
CA ALA A 138 -9.52 2.28 -7.29
C ALA A 138 -9.49 2.58 -8.81
N TRP A 139 -9.87 1.61 -9.63
CA TRP A 139 -10.01 1.78 -11.07
C TRP A 139 -11.08 2.79 -11.41
N PHE A 140 -12.28 2.67 -10.83
CA PHE A 140 -13.43 3.53 -11.13
C PHE A 140 -13.22 4.97 -10.64
N VAL A 141 -12.90 5.14 -9.35
CA VAL A 141 -12.72 6.45 -8.74
C VAL A 141 -11.51 7.17 -9.35
N GLY A 142 -10.43 6.44 -9.58
CA GLY A 142 -9.20 6.98 -10.16
C GLY A 142 -9.27 7.32 -11.65
N ASN A 143 -10.37 7.01 -12.34
CA ASN A 143 -10.47 7.11 -13.80
C ASN A 143 -9.25 6.49 -14.50
N VAL A 144 -9.00 5.23 -14.17
CA VAL A 144 -7.76 4.55 -14.54
C VAL A 144 -7.90 3.81 -15.85
N ARG A 145 -6.89 3.96 -16.72
CA ARG A 145 -6.67 3.01 -17.81
C ARG A 145 -5.93 1.79 -17.23
N GLY A 146 -6.71 0.78 -16.82
CA GLY A 146 -6.18 -0.41 -16.16
C GLY A 146 -5.16 -1.16 -17.03
N ILE A 147 -4.05 -1.57 -16.42
CA ILE A 147 -3.04 -2.38 -17.13
C ILE A 147 -3.54 -3.83 -17.17
N PRO A 148 -3.71 -4.45 -18.35
CA PRO A 148 -4.14 -5.84 -18.43
C PRO A 148 -3.15 -6.79 -17.72
N PHE A 149 -3.67 -7.81 -17.02
CA PHE A 149 -2.86 -8.77 -16.27
C PHE A 149 -1.83 -9.54 -17.12
N ASP A 150 -2.11 -9.71 -18.40
CA ASP A 150 -1.26 -10.39 -19.39
C ASP A 150 -0.29 -9.44 -20.12
N LYS A 151 -0.18 -8.18 -19.71
CA LYS A 151 0.68 -7.15 -20.33
C LYS A 151 1.76 -6.61 -19.37
N PRO A 152 2.64 -7.47 -18.84
CA PRO A 152 3.64 -7.08 -17.85
C PRO A 152 4.61 -5.99 -18.34
N LYS A 153 4.87 -5.94 -19.65
CA LYS A 153 5.74 -4.91 -20.25
C LYS A 153 5.17 -3.49 -20.11
N ILE A 154 3.85 -3.34 -20.04
CA ILE A 154 3.23 -2.02 -19.83
C ILE A 154 3.50 -1.57 -18.41
N ALA A 155 3.29 -2.43 -17.40
CA ALA A 155 3.62 -2.11 -16.00
C ALA A 155 5.10 -1.79 -15.83
N ALA A 156 5.99 -2.53 -16.51
CA ALA A 156 7.42 -2.28 -16.49
C ALA A 156 7.79 -0.91 -17.10
N ALA A 157 7.14 -0.50 -18.18
CA ALA A 157 7.37 0.80 -18.80
C ALA A 157 6.97 1.95 -17.87
N TYR A 158 5.81 1.86 -17.20
CA TYR A 158 5.39 2.83 -16.19
C TYR A 158 6.34 2.87 -14.99
N SER A 159 6.79 1.71 -14.52
CA SER A 159 7.72 1.62 -13.39
C SER A 159 9.10 2.21 -13.71
N LEU A 160 9.58 2.02 -14.93
CA LEU A 160 10.81 2.63 -15.42
C LEU A 160 10.68 4.16 -15.54
N ALA A 161 9.54 4.64 -16.05
CA ALA A 161 9.23 6.07 -16.08
C ALA A 161 9.18 6.67 -14.65
N ALA A 162 8.55 5.97 -13.70
CA ALA A 162 8.53 6.36 -12.30
C ALA A 162 9.94 6.51 -11.73
N GLN A 163 10.84 5.56 -12.02
CA GLN A 163 12.25 5.64 -11.61
C GLN A 163 12.95 6.86 -12.22
N PHE A 164 12.70 7.17 -13.48
CA PHE A 164 13.28 8.35 -14.13
C PHE A 164 12.73 9.67 -13.58
N PHE A 165 11.50 9.68 -13.07
CA PHE A 165 10.93 10.80 -12.31
C PHE A 165 11.46 10.90 -10.87
N GLY A 166 12.31 9.96 -10.44
CA GLY A 166 12.88 9.96 -9.08
C GLY A 166 11.95 9.34 -8.03
N MET A 167 10.89 8.64 -8.42
CA MET A 167 10.05 7.89 -7.48
C MET A 167 10.80 6.67 -6.98
N ARG A 168 10.79 6.46 -5.67
CA ARG A 168 11.54 5.38 -5.01
C ARG A 168 10.68 4.16 -4.72
N PHE A 169 9.36 4.30 -4.82
CA PHE A 169 8.38 3.25 -4.61
C PHE A 169 7.53 3.05 -5.86
N VAL A 170 7.22 1.80 -6.17
CA VAL A 170 6.18 1.40 -7.13
C VAL A 170 5.21 0.48 -6.41
N TYR A 171 3.93 0.75 -6.56
CA TYR A 171 2.88 -0.08 -6.01
C TYR A 171 2.00 -0.61 -7.15
N LEU A 172 2.03 -1.93 -7.36
CA LEU A 172 1.16 -2.65 -8.29
C LEU A 172 -0.08 -3.12 -7.55
N GLU A 173 -1.24 -2.59 -7.90
CA GLU A 173 -2.51 -2.83 -7.20
C GLU A 173 -3.53 -3.50 -8.10
N ALA A 174 -3.97 -4.70 -7.73
CA ALA A 174 -5.07 -5.37 -8.42
C ALA A 174 -6.46 -4.92 -7.94
N GLY A 175 -6.54 -4.22 -6.81
CA GLY A 175 -7.77 -3.70 -6.21
C GLY A 175 -8.24 -4.49 -4.99
N SER A 176 -8.87 -3.78 -4.05
CA SER A 176 -9.50 -4.39 -2.89
C SER A 176 -10.58 -5.38 -3.35
N GLY A 177 -10.58 -6.59 -2.78
CA GLY A 177 -11.53 -7.64 -3.12
C GLY A 177 -11.36 -8.25 -4.52
N ALA A 178 -10.31 -7.89 -5.27
CA ALA A 178 -10.07 -8.41 -6.62
C ALA A 178 -10.09 -9.95 -6.66
N LYS A 179 -10.67 -10.50 -7.74
CA LYS A 179 -10.69 -11.96 -7.98
C LYS A 179 -9.36 -12.48 -8.53
N THR A 180 -8.60 -11.59 -9.19
CA THR A 180 -7.32 -11.90 -9.84
C THR A 180 -6.24 -11.03 -9.20
N ASN A 181 -5.10 -11.61 -8.85
CA ASN A 181 -3.96 -10.86 -8.31
C ASN A 181 -3.06 -10.37 -9.43
N VAL A 182 -2.16 -9.44 -9.10
CA VAL A 182 -0.97 -9.16 -9.92
C VAL A 182 -0.21 -10.48 -10.14
N THR A 183 0.20 -10.74 -11.37
CA THR A 183 0.88 -12.01 -11.69
C THR A 183 2.36 -11.98 -11.28
N PRO A 184 2.95 -13.12 -10.87
CA PRO A 184 4.40 -13.20 -10.61
C PRO A 184 5.24 -12.80 -11.82
N GLU A 185 4.78 -13.09 -13.04
CA GLU A 185 5.43 -12.65 -14.28
C GLU A 185 5.50 -11.12 -14.39
N MET A 186 4.41 -10.44 -14.02
CA MET A 186 4.38 -8.97 -14.03
C MET A 186 5.35 -8.40 -13.00
N VAL A 187 5.38 -8.95 -11.78
CA VAL A 187 6.32 -8.55 -10.73
C VAL A 187 7.76 -8.74 -11.19
N ALA A 188 8.10 -9.92 -11.73
CA ALA A 188 9.44 -10.21 -12.24
C ALA A 188 9.84 -9.29 -13.41
N THR A 189 8.89 -8.94 -14.28
CA THR A 189 9.15 -8.06 -15.42
C THR A 189 9.40 -6.62 -14.94
N VAL A 190 8.64 -6.12 -13.98
CA VAL A 190 8.86 -4.82 -13.34
C VAL A 190 10.20 -4.81 -12.61
N ARG A 191 10.51 -5.85 -11.83
CA ARG A 191 11.75 -5.94 -11.05
C ARG A 191 13.02 -5.85 -11.93
N LYS A 192 12.97 -6.32 -13.17
CA LYS A 192 14.11 -6.22 -14.09
C LYS A 192 14.51 -4.78 -14.44
N VAL A 193 13.58 -3.83 -14.36
CA VAL A 193 13.81 -2.44 -14.78
C VAL A 193 13.70 -1.44 -13.64
N PHE A 194 13.03 -1.77 -12.54
CA PHE A 194 12.83 -0.89 -11.40
C PHE A 194 13.72 -1.32 -10.23
N GLN A 195 14.60 -0.42 -9.77
CA GLN A 195 15.57 -0.70 -8.70
C GLN A 195 15.08 -0.25 -7.31
N GLY A 196 13.97 0.50 -7.24
CA GLY A 196 13.39 0.97 -5.99
C GLY A 196 12.58 -0.09 -5.25
N PHE A 197 11.78 0.33 -4.28
CA PHE A 197 10.97 -0.52 -3.42
C PHE A 197 9.65 -0.89 -4.12
N LEU A 198 9.44 -2.19 -4.36
CA LEU A 198 8.30 -2.72 -5.11
C LEU A 198 7.25 -3.31 -4.16
N ILE A 199 6.08 -2.67 -4.12
CA ILE A 199 4.92 -3.08 -3.33
C ILE A 199 3.91 -3.76 -4.26
N VAL A 200 3.27 -4.82 -3.78
CA VAL A 200 2.20 -5.52 -4.51
C VAL A 200 1.01 -5.72 -3.60
N GLY A 201 -0.19 -5.39 -4.08
CA GLY A 201 -1.44 -5.55 -3.33
C GLY A 201 -2.62 -5.97 -4.20
N GLY A 202 -3.72 -6.23 -3.51
CA GLY A 202 -4.99 -6.62 -4.11
C GLY A 202 -5.14 -8.13 -4.36
N GLY A 203 -6.18 -8.72 -3.79
CA GLY A 203 -6.58 -10.11 -4.02
C GLY A 203 -5.67 -11.20 -3.44
N ILE A 204 -4.66 -10.88 -2.65
CA ILE A 204 -3.75 -11.87 -2.02
C ILE A 204 -4.47 -12.51 -0.83
N ARG A 205 -4.73 -13.84 -0.89
CA ARG A 205 -5.57 -14.54 0.09
C ARG A 205 -4.94 -15.78 0.71
N ASP A 206 -3.79 -16.20 0.23
CA ASP A 206 -3.12 -17.43 0.66
C ASP A 206 -1.58 -17.29 0.61
N SER A 207 -0.92 -18.18 1.33
CA SER A 207 0.53 -18.18 1.48
C SER A 207 1.28 -18.54 0.18
N GLN A 208 0.69 -19.37 -0.68
CA GLN A 208 1.31 -19.78 -1.95
C GLN A 208 1.37 -18.60 -2.92
N THR A 209 0.26 -17.86 -3.06
CA THR A 209 0.21 -16.63 -3.84
C THR A 209 1.21 -15.60 -3.30
N ALA A 210 1.20 -15.37 -1.98
CA ALA A 210 2.11 -14.42 -1.34
C ALA A 210 3.59 -14.79 -1.60
N LYS A 211 3.95 -16.04 -1.40
CA LYS A 211 5.30 -16.55 -1.67
C LYS A 211 5.71 -16.36 -3.12
N SER A 212 4.85 -16.70 -4.07
CA SER A 212 5.15 -16.56 -5.49
C SER A 212 5.42 -15.10 -5.93
N LEU A 213 4.72 -14.14 -5.32
CA LEU A 213 4.92 -12.71 -5.59
C LEU A 213 6.24 -12.19 -5.00
N THR A 214 6.60 -12.64 -3.79
CA THR A 214 7.87 -12.26 -3.18
C THR A 214 9.06 -12.93 -3.85
N ASP A 215 8.95 -14.18 -4.27
CA ASP A 215 9.98 -14.89 -5.06
C ASP A 215 10.18 -14.22 -6.43
N ALA A 216 9.13 -13.62 -7.00
CA ALA A 216 9.21 -12.85 -8.23
C ALA A 216 9.86 -11.46 -8.05
N GLY A 217 10.10 -11.01 -6.82
CA GLY A 217 10.83 -9.79 -6.52
C GLY A 217 10.01 -8.66 -5.88
N ALA A 218 8.81 -8.92 -5.37
CA ALA A 218 8.11 -7.96 -4.51
C ALA A 218 8.88 -7.74 -3.20
N ASP A 219 9.04 -6.50 -2.79
CA ASP A 219 9.67 -6.13 -1.53
C ASP A 219 8.68 -6.14 -0.37
N ALA A 220 7.43 -5.77 -0.65
CA ALA A 220 6.35 -5.82 0.32
C ALA A 220 5.03 -6.26 -0.33
N LEU A 221 4.21 -6.93 0.47
CA LEU A 221 2.84 -7.26 0.12
C LEU A 221 1.86 -6.48 0.98
N VAL A 222 0.80 -5.95 0.39
CA VAL A 222 -0.30 -5.29 1.10
C VAL A 222 -1.49 -6.22 1.21
N ILE A 223 -1.93 -6.47 2.43
CA ILE A 223 -3.11 -7.27 2.74
C ILE A 223 -4.14 -6.37 3.46
N GLY A 224 -5.35 -6.29 2.93
CA GLY A 224 -6.44 -5.48 3.50
C GLY A 224 -7.66 -6.32 3.87
N THR A 225 -8.44 -6.69 2.90
CA THR A 225 -9.80 -7.27 3.01
C THR A 225 -9.92 -8.60 3.80
N LEU A 226 -8.81 -9.25 4.15
CA LEU A 226 -8.84 -10.48 4.95
C LEU A 226 -9.15 -10.25 6.44
N LEU A 227 -9.24 -9.00 6.90
CA LEU A 227 -9.18 -8.67 8.33
C LEU A 227 -10.56 -8.55 9.01
N GLU A 228 -11.64 -8.71 8.24
CA GLU A 228 -13.01 -8.58 8.75
C GLU A 228 -13.50 -9.78 9.57
N ASP A 229 -12.76 -10.91 9.59
CA ASP A 229 -13.12 -12.12 10.35
C ASP A 229 -11.90 -12.66 11.12
N SER A 230 -12.10 -13.14 12.36
CA SER A 230 -11.06 -13.73 13.22
C SER A 230 -10.33 -14.92 12.59
N LYS A 231 -10.99 -15.69 11.72
CA LYS A 231 -10.33 -16.76 10.92
C LYS A 231 -9.25 -16.25 9.96
N ASN A 232 -9.25 -14.97 9.69
CA ASN A 232 -8.32 -14.36 8.76
C ASN A 232 -6.97 -14.02 9.40
N LEU A 233 -6.88 -13.90 10.73
CA LEU A 233 -5.61 -13.74 11.44
C LEU A 233 -4.71 -14.98 11.32
N GLU A 234 -5.29 -16.18 11.30
CA GLU A 234 -4.54 -17.42 11.05
C GLU A 234 -3.92 -17.41 9.64
N LYS A 235 -4.73 -17.08 8.62
CA LYS A 235 -4.25 -16.95 7.24
C LYS A 235 -3.18 -15.88 7.10
N LEU A 236 -3.35 -14.73 7.76
CA LEU A 236 -2.36 -13.66 7.77
C LEU A 236 -1.03 -14.13 8.39
N THR A 237 -1.12 -14.93 9.46
CA THR A 237 0.04 -15.56 10.10
C THR A 237 0.75 -16.53 9.16
N GLU A 238 -0.01 -17.35 8.41
CA GLU A 238 0.55 -18.25 7.38
C GLU A 238 1.26 -17.48 6.27
N ILE A 239 0.64 -16.40 5.78
CA ILE A 239 1.23 -15.51 4.78
C ILE A 239 2.52 -14.89 5.32
N ALA A 240 2.50 -14.32 6.53
CA ALA A 240 3.67 -13.71 7.15
C ALA A 240 4.84 -14.68 7.32
N LYS A 241 4.56 -15.94 7.64
CA LYS A 241 5.57 -16.99 7.71
C LYS A 241 6.11 -17.38 6.33
N ALA A 242 5.22 -17.52 5.35
CA ALA A 242 5.60 -17.96 4.01
C ALA A 242 6.51 -16.98 3.28
N ILE A 243 6.32 -15.68 3.44
CA ILE A 243 7.14 -14.67 2.80
C ILE A 243 8.50 -14.45 3.45
N LYS A 244 8.71 -14.96 4.68
CA LYS A 244 9.99 -14.87 5.42
C LYS A 244 10.92 -16.06 5.19
N ASN A 245 10.38 -17.14 4.62
CA ASN A 245 11.11 -18.38 4.29
C ASN A 245 11.44 -18.43 2.78
#